data_c199e7177d04f3293c2a984d3c0fec51
#
_entry.id   c199e7177d04f3293c2a984d3c0fec51
#
_cell.length_a   1.000
_cell.length_b   1.000
_cell.length_c   1.000
_cell.angle_alpha   90.00
_cell.angle_beta   90.00
_cell.angle_gamma   90.00
#
_symmetry.space_group_name_H-M   'P 1'
#
loop_
_entity.id
_entity.type
_entity.pdbx_description
1 polymer ?
#
loop_
_entity_poly.entity_id
_entity_poly.type
_entity_poly.pdbx_seq_one_letter_code
_entity_poly.pdbx_strand_id
1 'polypeptide(L)'
;MFKGLSYKDIYNKLIEEMRQRKARGIESVKRAFELAEKAHEGQKRKDGSPYVIHVVSVAYILEHLNYDSDTICAALLHDVVEDCGITVEELKAQFGEVVAGIVDAVSAIEVKDYVFDDDLYDDENILKASVENKTYEKLLSLGMKNRQAFIIKLGDRLHNLSTIETFSYAKQLEKVKETERWILPLAKLIKSAYFYNNIKNQIYIIKNRQGLKPCLLFLSI
;
A
#
# COMPACT_ATOMS: atom_id res chain seq x y z
N MET A 1 13.45 -5.11 4.29
CA MET A 1 13.02 -4.36 5.46
C MET A 1 12.71 -5.30 6.62
N PHE A 2 11.79 -6.24 6.53
CA PHE A 2 11.36 -7.12 7.64
C PHE A 2 11.81 -8.58 7.46
N LYS A 3 12.98 -8.85 6.84
CA LYS A 3 13.46 -10.23 6.59
C LYS A 3 13.53 -11.03 7.89
N GLY A 4 12.84 -12.18 7.92
CA GLY A 4 12.84 -13.12 9.05
C GLY A 4 11.87 -12.80 10.18
N LEU A 5 11.12 -11.72 10.13
CA LEU A 5 10.07 -11.41 11.10
C LEU A 5 8.72 -11.98 10.63
N SER A 6 7.95 -12.52 11.56
CA SER A 6 6.54 -12.83 11.30
C SER A 6 5.71 -11.54 11.28
N TYR A 7 4.51 -11.60 10.67
CA TYR A 7 3.59 -10.45 10.73
C TYR A 7 3.18 -10.10 12.17
N LYS A 8 3.15 -11.09 13.08
CA LYS A 8 2.88 -10.87 14.52
C LYS A 8 4.01 -10.13 15.20
N ASP A 9 5.27 -10.40 14.82
CA ASP A 9 6.42 -9.66 15.37
C ASP A 9 6.38 -8.19 14.90
N ILE A 10 6.05 -7.94 13.63
CA ILE A 10 5.94 -6.58 13.08
C ILE A 10 4.77 -5.84 13.76
N TYR A 11 3.62 -6.51 13.92
CA TYR A 11 2.47 -5.95 14.61
C TYR A 11 2.77 -5.60 16.07
N ASN A 12 3.45 -6.50 16.79
CA ASN A 12 3.84 -6.25 18.18
C ASN A 12 4.76 -5.02 18.30
N LYS A 13 5.71 -4.87 17.38
CA LYS A 13 6.55 -3.67 17.30
C LYS A 13 5.73 -2.40 17.02
N LEU A 14 4.79 -2.47 16.09
CA LEU A 14 3.88 -1.35 15.79
C LEU A 14 3.14 -0.89 17.05
N ILE A 15 2.52 -1.82 17.77
CA ILE A 15 1.78 -1.50 19.00
C ILE A 15 2.71 -0.96 20.10
N GLU A 16 3.92 -1.50 20.20
CA GLU A 16 4.90 -1.03 21.18
C GLU A 16 5.37 0.41 20.88
N GLU A 17 5.68 0.74 19.63
CA GLU A 17 6.02 2.12 19.23
C GLU A 17 4.87 3.08 19.51
N MET A 18 3.62 2.70 19.18
CA MET A 18 2.43 3.48 19.52
C MET A 18 2.30 3.76 21.03
N ARG A 19 2.58 2.75 21.87
CA ARG A 19 2.56 2.89 23.34
C ARG A 19 3.65 3.84 23.83
N GLN A 20 4.88 3.68 23.33
CA GLN A 20 6.03 4.51 23.73
C GLN A 20 5.79 5.99 23.42
N ARG A 21 5.22 6.32 22.27
CA ARG A 21 4.84 7.70 21.93
C ARG A 21 3.51 8.16 22.52
N LYS A 22 2.83 7.32 23.34
CA LYS A 22 1.52 7.59 23.93
C LYS A 22 0.45 7.93 22.90
N ALA A 23 0.45 7.21 21.78
CA ALA A 23 -0.53 7.39 20.71
C ALA A 23 -1.95 7.12 21.21
N ARG A 24 -2.91 7.91 20.69
CA ARG A 24 -4.33 7.63 20.89
C ARG A 24 -4.80 6.54 19.92
N GLY A 25 -5.95 5.92 20.18
CA GLY A 25 -6.61 5.03 19.22
C GLY A 25 -5.97 3.64 19.05
N ILE A 26 -5.10 3.19 19.96
CA ILE A 26 -4.46 1.86 19.91
C ILE A 26 -5.51 0.75 19.82
N GLU A 27 -6.64 0.86 20.53
CA GLU A 27 -7.70 -0.15 20.49
C GLU A 27 -8.39 -0.22 19.10
N SER A 28 -8.52 0.90 18.40
CA SER A 28 -9.01 0.90 17.01
C SER A 28 -8.02 0.21 16.07
N VAL A 29 -6.71 0.44 16.25
CA VAL A 29 -5.65 -0.23 15.47
C VAL A 29 -5.65 -1.72 15.72
N LYS A 30 -5.88 -2.19 16.96
CA LYS A 30 -6.01 -3.62 17.27
C LYS A 30 -7.20 -4.24 16.55
N ARG A 31 -8.38 -3.60 16.60
CA ARG A 31 -9.56 -4.09 15.86
C ARG A 31 -9.33 -4.11 14.35
N ALA A 32 -8.64 -3.10 13.80
CA ALA A 32 -8.30 -3.06 12.38
C ALA A 32 -7.36 -4.20 11.99
N PHE A 33 -6.37 -4.53 12.84
CA PHE A 33 -5.51 -5.69 12.65
C PHE A 33 -6.28 -7.01 12.69
N GLU A 34 -7.15 -7.21 13.68
CA GLU A 34 -7.98 -8.42 13.80
C GLU A 34 -8.88 -8.62 12.58
N LEU A 35 -9.48 -7.54 12.07
CA LEU A 35 -10.27 -7.58 10.85
C LEU A 35 -9.40 -7.93 9.64
N ALA A 36 -8.24 -7.28 9.47
CA ALA A 36 -7.33 -7.57 8.36
C ALA A 36 -6.77 -9.00 8.41
N GLU A 37 -6.39 -9.50 9.59
CA GLU A 37 -5.91 -10.86 9.79
C GLU A 37 -6.96 -11.88 9.37
N LYS A 38 -8.21 -11.68 9.80
CA LYS A 38 -9.34 -12.54 9.46
C LYS A 38 -9.71 -12.46 7.98
N ALA A 39 -9.75 -11.25 7.42
CA ALA A 39 -10.14 -11.02 6.03
C ALA A 39 -9.14 -11.65 5.04
N HIS A 40 -7.83 -11.59 5.35
CA HIS A 40 -6.78 -12.17 4.53
C HIS A 40 -6.42 -13.62 4.92
N GLU A 41 -7.25 -14.29 5.73
CA GLU A 41 -6.98 -15.68 6.14
C GLU A 41 -6.84 -16.59 4.92
N GLY A 42 -5.77 -17.39 4.88
CA GLY A 42 -5.46 -18.28 3.77
C GLY A 42 -4.86 -17.61 2.53
N GLN A 43 -4.93 -16.30 2.40
CA GLN A 43 -4.31 -15.60 1.29
C GLN A 43 -2.78 -15.57 1.42
N LYS A 44 -2.07 -15.74 0.30
CA LYS A 44 -0.61 -15.77 0.26
C LYS A 44 -0.06 -14.80 -0.80
N ARG A 45 1.07 -14.21 -0.47
CA ARG A 45 1.90 -13.47 -1.42
C ARG A 45 2.63 -14.44 -2.37
N LYS A 46 3.28 -13.91 -3.41
CA LYS A 46 4.04 -14.71 -4.39
C LYS A 46 5.23 -15.47 -3.79
N ASP A 47 5.77 -15.02 -2.67
CA ASP A 47 6.83 -15.70 -1.92
C ASP A 47 6.32 -16.78 -0.98
N GLY A 48 4.99 -17.01 -0.95
CA GLY A 48 4.32 -17.98 -0.08
C GLY A 48 4.02 -17.47 1.34
N SER A 49 4.45 -16.27 1.70
CA SER A 49 4.15 -15.66 3.00
C SER A 49 2.66 -15.29 3.11
N PRO A 50 2.07 -15.26 4.33
CA PRO A 50 0.71 -14.78 4.53
C PRO A 50 0.54 -13.35 4.02
N TYR A 51 -0.59 -13.04 3.35
CA TYR A 51 -0.83 -11.70 2.78
C TYR A 51 -0.83 -10.60 3.84
N VAL A 52 -1.34 -10.90 5.03
CA VAL A 52 -1.41 -9.95 6.15
C VAL A 52 -0.05 -9.32 6.51
N ILE A 53 1.08 -9.96 6.18
CA ILE A 53 2.42 -9.37 6.39
C ILE A 53 2.59 -8.06 5.61
N HIS A 54 1.92 -7.94 4.45
CA HIS A 54 1.96 -6.74 3.63
C HIS A 54 1.30 -5.56 4.35
N VAL A 55 0.03 -5.70 4.70
CA VAL A 55 -0.75 -4.61 5.31
C VAL A 55 -0.16 -4.19 6.66
N VAL A 56 0.34 -5.13 7.45
CA VAL A 56 1.03 -4.85 8.72
C VAL A 56 2.35 -4.12 8.49
N SER A 57 3.11 -4.48 7.44
CA SER A 57 4.36 -3.80 7.11
C SER A 57 4.11 -2.35 6.64
N VAL A 58 3.07 -2.12 5.84
CA VAL A 58 2.66 -0.76 5.44
C VAL A 58 2.28 0.06 6.67
N ALA A 59 1.43 -0.49 7.55
CA ALA A 59 1.04 0.17 8.79
C ALA A 59 2.24 0.52 9.68
N TYR A 60 3.21 -0.41 9.80
CA TYR A 60 4.44 -0.17 10.58
C TYR A 60 5.31 0.94 9.99
N ILE A 61 5.46 0.99 8.65
CA ILE A 61 6.18 2.10 7.99
C ILE A 61 5.56 3.44 8.36
N LEU A 62 4.22 3.52 8.39
CA LEU A 62 3.52 4.76 8.70
C LEU A 62 3.56 5.10 10.20
N GLU A 63 3.51 4.09 11.09
CA GLU A 63 3.71 4.30 12.53
C GLU A 63 5.10 4.86 12.82
N HIS A 64 6.14 4.30 12.21
CA HIS A 64 7.51 4.78 12.35
C HIS A 64 7.68 6.24 11.90
N LEU A 65 6.80 6.71 11.02
CA LEU A 65 6.71 8.12 10.58
C LEU A 65 5.75 8.96 11.46
N ASN A 66 5.25 8.39 12.56
CA ASN A 66 4.36 9.03 13.54
C ASN A 66 3.02 9.50 12.97
N TYR A 67 2.45 8.78 11.98
CA TYR A 67 1.09 9.05 11.52
C TYR A 67 0.05 8.71 12.60
N ASP A 68 -1.14 9.29 12.47
CA ASP A 68 -2.24 9.07 13.42
C ASP A 68 -2.86 7.68 13.31
N SER A 69 -3.65 7.32 14.33
CA SER A 69 -4.28 5.99 14.40
C SER A 69 -5.27 5.73 13.26
N ASP A 70 -5.95 6.75 12.73
CA ASP A 70 -6.88 6.57 11.62
C ASP A 70 -6.13 6.20 10.34
N THR A 71 -4.98 6.84 10.11
CA THR A 71 -4.06 6.49 9.02
C THR A 71 -3.51 5.06 9.18
N ILE A 72 -3.15 4.65 10.42
CA ILE A 72 -2.66 3.29 10.70
C ILE A 72 -3.78 2.25 10.53
N CYS A 73 -5.01 2.52 11.00
CA CYS A 73 -6.17 1.67 10.76
C CYS A 73 -6.43 1.51 9.25
N ALA A 74 -6.46 2.62 8.52
CA ALA A 74 -6.67 2.58 7.07
C ALA A 74 -5.54 1.83 6.33
N ALA A 75 -4.30 1.92 6.80
CA ALA A 75 -3.17 1.17 6.25
C ALA A 75 -3.29 -0.35 6.49
N LEU A 76 -3.82 -0.77 7.65
CA LEU A 76 -4.12 -2.18 7.90
C LEU A 76 -5.26 -2.73 7.02
N LEU A 77 -6.19 -1.84 6.63
CA LEU A 77 -7.43 -2.19 5.94
C LEU A 77 -7.43 -1.84 4.44
N HIS A 78 -6.33 -1.33 3.88
CA HIS A 78 -6.35 -0.73 2.54
C HIS A 78 -6.67 -1.69 1.40
N ASP A 79 -6.39 -2.98 1.58
CA ASP A 79 -6.65 -4.02 0.57
C ASP A 79 -7.93 -4.84 0.84
N VAL A 80 -8.62 -4.66 1.99
CA VAL A 80 -9.76 -5.52 2.34
C VAL A 80 -10.98 -5.29 1.44
N VAL A 81 -11.11 -4.11 0.86
CA VAL A 81 -12.19 -3.80 -0.09
C VAL A 81 -11.89 -4.47 -1.44
N GLU A 82 -10.65 -4.38 -1.93
CA GLU A 82 -10.27 -4.97 -3.22
C GLU A 82 -10.21 -6.51 -3.17
N ASP A 83 -9.59 -7.06 -2.11
CA ASP A 83 -9.17 -8.46 -2.08
C ASP A 83 -10.07 -9.37 -1.23
N CYS A 84 -10.92 -8.80 -0.35
CA CYS A 84 -11.69 -9.59 0.64
C CYS A 84 -13.19 -9.37 0.59
N GLY A 85 -13.69 -8.49 -0.29
CA GLY A 85 -15.12 -8.24 -0.47
C GLY A 85 -15.79 -7.51 0.70
N ILE A 86 -15.01 -6.86 1.57
CA ILE A 86 -15.54 -5.99 2.63
C ILE A 86 -15.92 -4.65 2.00
N THR A 87 -17.12 -4.18 2.29
CA THR A 87 -17.62 -2.93 1.70
C THR A 87 -17.13 -1.70 2.48
N VAL A 88 -17.10 -0.55 1.79
CA VAL A 88 -16.78 0.74 2.42
C VAL A 88 -17.79 1.08 3.52
N GLU A 89 -19.07 0.72 3.34
CA GLU A 89 -20.15 0.90 4.32
C GLU A 89 -19.91 0.09 5.59
N GLU A 90 -19.43 -1.14 5.49
CA GLU A 90 -19.05 -1.97 6.64
C GLU A 90 -17.87 -1.37 7.39
N LEU A 91 -16.86 -0.86 6.66
CA LEU A 91 -15.73 -0.16 7.27
C LEU A 91 -16.18 1.14 7.96
N LYS A 92 -17.09 1.89 7.35
CA LYS A 92 -17.67 3.10 7.95
C LYS A 92 -18.42 2.80 9.25
N ALA A 93 -19.20 1.73 9.29
CA ALA A 93 -19.92 1.30 10.49
C ALA A 93 -18.98 0.90 11.64
N GLN A 94 -17.81 0.30 11.33
CA GLN A 94 -16.88 -0.23 12.34
C GLN A 94 -15.79 0.75 12.76
N PHE A 95 -15.28 1.58 11.83
CA PHE A 95 -14.11 2.44 12.01
C PHE A 95 -14.40 3.93 11.76
N GLY A 96 -15.61 4.28 11.35
CA GLY A 96 -16.04 5.65 11.09
C GLY A 96 -15.70 6.15 9.68
N GLU A 97 -16.22 7.36 9.39
CA GLU A 97 -16.16 8.01 8.08
C GLU A 97 -14.72 8.25 7.59
N VAL A 98 -13.83 8.65 8.51
CA VAL A 98 -12.45 9.02 8.17
C VAL A 98 -11.68 7.81 7.63
N VAL A 99 -11.66 6.71 8.40
CA VAL A 99 -10.95 5.48 8.00
C VAL A 99 -11.54 4.92 6.71
N ALA A 100 -12.88 4.80 6.63
CA ALA A 100 -13.56 4.28 5.44
C ALA A 100 -13.28 5.15 4.20
N GLY A 101 -13.33 6.47 4.33
CA GLY A 101 -13.05 7.39 3.23
C GLY A 101 -11.58 7.37 2.76
N ILE A 102 -10.64 7.07 3.66
CA ILE A 102 -9.24 6.88 3.29
C ILE A 102 -9.08 5.56 2.51
N VAL A 103 -9.69 4.47 3.00
CA VAL A 103 -9.64 3.15 2.33
C VAL A 103 -10.30 3.23 0.96
N ASP A 104 -11.50 3.82 0.83
CA ASP A 104 -12.15 4.03 -0.47
C ASP A 104 -11.24 4.77 -1.45
N ALA A 105 -10.56 5.83 -1.00
CA ALA A 105 -9.69 6.63 -1.87
C ALA A 105 -8.46 5.87 -2.39
N VAL A 106 -7.94 4.88 -1.65
CA VAL A 106 -6.78 4.08 -2.08
C VAL A 106 -7.17 2.85 -2.88
N SER A 107 -8.41 2.36 -2.73
CA SER A 107 -8.89 1.16 -3.42
C SER A 107 -8.96 1.38 -4.93
N ALA A 108 -8.47 0.41 -5.68
CA ALA A 108 -8.52 0.42 -7.14
C ALA A 108 -9.97 0.35 -7.65
N ILE A 109 -10.17 0.84 -8.85
CA ILE A 109 -11.41 0.62 -9.59
C ILE A 109 -11.32 -0.76 -10.23
N GLU A 110 -12.31 -1.61 -10.00
CA GLU A 110 -12.37 -2.90 -10.68
C GLU A 110 -12.88 -2.74 -12.12
N VAL A 111 -12.43 -3.61 -13.02
CA VAL A 111 -12.87 -3.62 -14.42
C VAL A 111 -14.38 -3.80 -14.53
N LYS A 112 -14.99 -4.62 -13.65
CA LYS A 112 -16.44 -4.88 -13.61
C LYS A 112 -17.28 -3.64 -13.24
N ASP A 113 -16.70 -2.69 -12.51
CA ASP A 113 -17.39 -1.46 -12.09
C ASP A 113 -17.30 -0.36 -13.16
N TYR A 114 -16.61 -0.65 -14.25
CA TYR A 114 -16.44 0.27 -15.35
C TYR A 114 -17.44 -0.05 -16.47
N VAL A 115 -18.39 0.84 -16.70
CA VAL A 115 -19.27 0.77 -17.87
C VAL A 115 -18.44 1.22 -19.07
N PHE A 116 -18.04 0.26 -19.90
CA PHE A 116 -17.37 0.56 -21.16
C PHE A 116 -18.41 0.91 -22.21
N ASP A 117 -18.12 1.89 -23.04
CA ASP A 117 -18.75 2.01 -24.35
C ASP A 117 -18.21 0.81 -25.17
N ASP A 118 -19.04 -0.21 -25.37
CA ASP A 118 -18.66 -1.55 -25.87
C ASP A 118 -17.90 -1.52 -27.21
N ASP A 119 -17.91 -0.40 -27.93
CA ASP A 119 -17.31 -0.27 -29.27
C ASP A 119 -15.83 0.22 -29.26
N LEU A 120 -15.22 0.55 -28.11
CA LEU A 120 -13.92 1.26 -28.07
C LEU A 120 -12.72 0.44 -27.60
N TYR A 121 -12.90 -0.76 -27.04
CA TYR A 121 -11.79 -1.47 -26.35
C TYR A 121 -11.65 -2.96 -26.71
N ASP A 122 -11.28 -3.24 -27.96
CA ASP A 122 -10.89 -4.60 -28.39
C ASP A 122 -9.49 -5.04 -27.88
N ASP A 123 -8.69 -4.11 -27.31
CA ASP A 123 -7.33 -4.39 -26.84
C ASP A 123 -7.26 -4.38 -25.29
N GLU A 124 -6.95 -5.55 -24.71
CA GLU A 124 -6.79 -5.75 -23.27
C GLU A 124 -5.77 -4.78 -22.64
N ASN A 125 -4.76 -4.34 -23.38
CA ASN A 125 -3.76 -3.41 -22.89
C ASN A 125 -4.30 -1.99 -22.78
N ILE A 126 -5.17 -1.58 -23.71
CA ILE A 126 -5.85 -0.29 -23.68
C ILE A 126 -6.81 -0.26 -22.49
N LEU A 127 -7.56 -1.34 -22.30
CA LEU A 127 -8.46 -1.52 -21.16
C LEU A 127 -7.72 -1.40 -19.83
N LYS A 128 -6.63 -2.12 -19.64
CA LYS A 128 -5.78 -2.05 -18.43
C LYS A 128 -5.25 -0.63 -18.18
N ALA A 129 -4.78 0.04 -19.21
CA ALA A 129 -4.29 1.42 -19.09
C ALA A 129 -5.41 2.40 -18.72
N SER A 130 -6.62 2.19 -19.23
CA SER A 130 -7.79 3.00 -18.90
C SER A 130 -8.21 2.83 -17.43
N VAL A 131 -8.29 1.60 -16.94
CA VAL A 131 -8.60 1.29 -15.53
C VAL A 131 -7.52 1.85 -14.61
N GLU A 132 -6.24 1.72 -14.97
CA GLU A 132 -5.13 2.31 -14.21
C GLU A 132 -5.29 3.83 -14.11
N ASN A 133 -5.52 4.52 -15.21
CA ASN A 133 -5.72 5.97 -15.23
C ASN A 133 -6.88 6.38 -14.32
N LYS A 134 -8.02 5.69 -14.40
CA LYS A 134 -9.21 5.97 -13.57
C LYS A 134 -8.97 5.71 -12.09
N THR A 135 -8.22 4.67 -11.74
CA THR A 135 -7.81 4.42 -10.36
C THR A 135 -7.01 5.60 -9.81
N TYR A 136 -6.06 6.14 -10.58
CA TYR A 136 -5.30 7.31 -10.14
C TYR A 136 -6.12 8.61 -10.15
N GLU A 137 -7.07 8.79 -11.06
CA GLU A 137 -8.04 9.90 -11.02
C GLU A 137 -8.89 9.84 -9.74
N LYS A 138 -9.41 8.66 -9.37
CA LYS A 138 -10.13 8.44 -8.10
C LYS A 138 -9.24 8.79 -6.92
N LEU A 139 -8.03 8.24 -6.87
CA LEU A 139 -7.07 8.53 -5.80
C LEU A 139 -6.80 10.04 -5.68
N LEU A 140 -6.59 10.75 -6.78
CA LEU A 140 -6.36 12.20 -6.75
C LEU A 140 -7.61 12.95 -6.27
N SER A 141 -8.79 12.62 -6.80
CA SER A 141 -10.05 13.28 -6.44
C SER A 141 -10.39 13.14 -4.95
N LEU A 142 -10.37 11.91 -4.44
CA LEU A 142 -10.72 11.61 -3.05
C LEU A 142 -9.57 11.91 -2.09
N GLY A 143 -8.33 11.68 -2.52
CA GLY A 143 -7.13 11.96 -1.74
C GLY A 143 -6.88 13.45 -1.50
N MET A 144 -7.40 14.34 -2.34
CA MET A 144 -7.37 15.80 -2.05
C MET A 144 -8.22 16.14 -0.83
N LYS A 145 -9.25 15.36 -0.52
CA LYS A 145 -10.08 15.48 0.69
C LYS A 145 -9.44 14.75 1.88
N ASN A 146 -8.83 13.59 1.62
CA ASN A 146 -8.22 12.71 2.61
C ASN A 146 -6.75 12.46 2.26
N ARG A 147 -5.86 13.40 2.57
CA ARG A 147 -4.43 13.35 2.18
C ARG A 147 -3.70 12.11 2.70
N GLN A 148 -4.21 11.45 3.75
CA GLN A 148 -3.72 10.18 4.26
C GLN A 148 -3.78 9.07 3.22
N ALA A 149 -4.73 9.10 2.28
CA ALA A 149 -4.79 8.15 1.18
C ALA A 149 -3.49 8.17 0.33
N PHE A 150 -2.96 9.36 0.06
CA PHE A 150 -1.67 9.50 -0.65
C PHE A 150 -0.52 8.85 0.13
N ILE A 151 -0.52 9.03 1.45
CA ILE A 151 0.50 8.48 2.35
C ILE A 151 0.45 6.95 2.33
N ILE A 152 -0.73 6.36 2.43
CA ILE A 152 -0.92 4.90 2.37
C ILE A 152 -0.45 4.36 1.01
N LYS A 153 -0.84 4.99 -0.10
CA LYS A 153 -0.42 4.56 -1.45
C LYS A 153 1.10 4.62 -1.65
N LEU A 154 1.76 5.60 -1.02
CA LEU A 154 3.23 5.68 -1.01
C LEU A 154 3.87 4.60 -0.15
N GLY A 155 3.31 4.30 1.03
CA GLY A 155 3.76 3.22 1.91
C GLY A 155 3.58 1.84 1.26
N ASP A 156 2.41 1.59 0.68
CA ASP A 156 2.10 0.39 -0.11
C ASP A 156 3.14 0.19 -1.22
N ARG A 157 3.35 1.22 -2.07
CA ARG A 157 4.32 1.14 -3.16
C ARG A 157 5.74 0.90 -2.67
N LEU A 158 6.15 1.56 -1.60
CA LEU A 158 7.48 1.36 -1.02
C LEU A 158 7.66 -0.09 -0.54
N HIS A 159 6.68 -0.65 0.16
CA HIS A 159 6.73 -2.04 0.58
C HIS A 159 6.72 -3.00 -0.61
N ASN A 160 5.87 -2.78 -1.61
CA ASN A 160 5.81 -3.61 -2.81
C ASN A 160 7.13 -3.61 -3.60
N LEU A 161 7.80 -2.48 -3.75
CA LEU A 161 9.12 -2.41 -4.37
C LEU A 161 10.19 -3.13 -3.54
N SER A 162 10.11 -3.10 -2.22
CA SER A 162 11.07 -3.78 -1.33
C SER A 162 10.98 -5.31 -1.37
N THR A 163 9.85 -5.85 -1.84
CA THR A 163 9.57 -7.30 -1.96
C THR A 163 9.41 -7.77 -3.40
N ILE A 164 9.79 -6.97 -4.38
CA ILE A 164 9.52 -7.18 -5.81
C ILE A 164 10.34 -8.34 -6.43
N GLU A 165 11.32 -8.87 -5.71
CA GLU A 165 12.26 -9.90 -6.19
C GLU A 165 11.59 -11.19 -6.66
N THR A 166 10.40 -11.48 -6.17
CA THR A 166 9.61 -12.67 -6.54
C THR A 166 9.00 -12.60 -7.94
N PHE A 167 9.05 -11.44 -8.58
CA PHE A 167 8.55 -11.24 -9.94
C PHE A 167 9.67 -11.36 -10.97
N SER A 168 9.33 -11.74 -12.23
CA SER A 168 10.28 -11.67 -13.34
C SER A 168 10.81 -10.24 -13.52
N TYR A 169 12.03 -10.11 -14.03
CA TYR A 169 12.65 -8.79 -14.23
C TYR A 169 11.83 -7.87 -15.12
N ALA A 170 11.21 -8.42 -16.17
CA ALA A 170 10.30 -7.67 -17.03
C ALA A 170 9.13 -7.06 -16.24
N LYS A 171 8.51 -7.85 -15.32
CA LYS A 171 7.43 -7.37 -14.46
C LYS A 171 7.92 -6.37 -13.43
N GLN A 172 9.14 -6.52 -12.91
CA GLN A 172 9.75 -5.52 -12.03
C GLN A 172 9.90 -4.17 -12.75
N LEU A 173 10.38 -4.17 -14.00
CA LEU A 173 10.54 -2.94 -14.80
C LEU A 173 9.19 -2.30 -15.15
N GLU A 174 8.15 -3.08 -15.41
CA GLU A 174 6.78 -2.58 -15.60
C GLU A 174 6.31 -1.81 -14.35
N LYS A 175 6.46 -2.41 -13.16
CA LYS A 175 6.12 -1.77 -11.89
C LYS A 175 6.98 -0.54 -11.58
N VAL A 176 8.23 -0.53 -12.00
CA VAL A 176 9.09 0.66 -11.93
C VAL A 176 8.54 1.79 -12.80
N LYS A 177 8.17 1.50 -14.06
CA LYS A 177 7.58 2.51 -14.97
C LYS A 177 6.29 3.11 -14.39
N GLU A 178 5.38 2.28 -13.90
CA GLU A 178 4.16 2.70 -13.21
C GLU A 178 4.50 3.62 -12.02
N THR A 179 5.49 3.23 -11.21
CA THR A 179 5.93 4.01 -10.04
C THR A 179 6.51 5.37 -10.45
N GLU A 180 7.32 5.42 -11.50
CA GLU A 180 7.89 6.66 -12.02
C GLU A 180 6.80 7.59 -12.58
N ARG A 181 5.77 7.01 -13.23
CA ARG A 181 4.66 7.76 -13.84
C ARG A 181 3.73 8.39 -12.81
N TRP A 182 3.34 7.64 -11.78
CA TRP A 182 2.25 8.02 -10.88
C TRP A 182 2.71 8.32 -9.45
N ILE A 183 3.57 7.49 -8.88
CA ILE A 183 3.88 7.50 -7.45
C ILE A 183 4.95 8.52 -7.10
N LEU A 184 6.01 8.65 -7.89
CA LEU A 184 7.02 9.69 -7.65
C LEU A 184 6.46 11.11 -7.76
N PRO A 185 5.59 11.44 -8.76
CA PRO A 185 4.89 12.73 -8.78
C PRO A 185 4.00 12.94 -7.55
N LEU A 186 3.31 11.89 -7.07
CA LEU A 186 2.49 11.96 -5.85
C LEU A 186 3.33 12.30 -4.62
N ALA A 187 4.50 11.65 -4.44
CA ALA A 187 5.42 11.95 -3.35
C ALA A 187 5.92 13.41 -3.38
N LYS A 188 6.13 13.98 -4.57
CA LYS A 188 6.44 15.40 -4.75
C LYS A 188 5.26 16.30 -4.41
N LEU A 189 4.05 15.95 -4.85
CA LEU A 189 2.82 16.72 -4.60
C LEU A 189 2.60 16.93 -3.10
N ILE A 190 2.77 15.87 -2.30
CA ILE A 190 2.61 15.95 -0.85
C ILE A 190 3.87 16.42 -0.11
N LYS A 191 4.95 16.71 -0.85
CA LYS A 191 6.27 17.16 -0.32
C LYS A 191 6.90 16.17 0.65
N SER A 192 6.71 14.87 0.46
CA SER A 192 7.33 13.85 1.30
C SER A 192 8.71 13.46 0.77
N ALA A 193 9.75 14.04 1.36
CA ALA A 193 11.14 13.69 1.05
C ALA A 193 11.44 12.23 1.41
N TYR A 194 10.87 11.72 2.51
CA TYR A 194 11.07 10.34 2.94
C TYR A 194 10.63 9.35 1.84
N PHE A 195 9.36 9.40 1.42
CA PHE A 195 8.86 8.48 0.40
C PHE A 195 9.55 8.69 -0.95
N TYR A 196 9.75 9.93 -1.36
CA TYR A 196 10.41 10.22 -2.64
C TYR A 196 11.79 9.58 -2.72
N ASN A 197 12.63 9.79 -1.70
CA ASN A 197 14.01 9.29 -1.69
C ASN A 197 14.07 7.77 -1.56
N ASN A 198 13.26 7.17 -0.68
CA ASN A 198 13.25 5.72 -0.49
C ASN A 198 12.72 4.97 -1.72
N ILE A 199 11.62 5.44 -2.33
CA ILE A 199 11.08 4.86 -3.56
C ILE A 199 12.10 5.00 -4.71
N LYS A 200 12.72 6.16 -4.86
CA LYS A 200 13.75 6.39 -5.88
C LYS A 200 14.97 5.47 -5.69
N ASN A 201 15.37 5.23 -4.45
CA ASN A 201 16.44 4.30 -4.13
C ASN A 201 16.06 2.85 -4.50
N GLN A 202 14.84 2.40 -4.20
CA GLN A 202 14.37 1.08 -4.63
C GLN A 202 14.35 0.94 -6.16
N ILE A 203 13.89 1.95 -6.87
CA ILE A 203 13.93 1.98 -8.34
C ILE A 203 15.38 1.84 -8.85
N TYR A 204 16.31 2.58 -8.26
CA TYR A 204 17.72 2.48 -8.62
C TYR A 204 18.29 1.07 -8.41
N ILE A 205 18.00 0.45 -7.25
CA ILE A 205 18.42 -0.92 -6.94
C ILE A 205 17.85 -1.90 -7.98
N ILE A 206 16.56 -1.81 -8.30
CA ILE A 206 15.90 -2.71 -9.26
C ILE A 206 16.52 -2.57 -10.65
N LYS A 207 16.69 -1.35 -11.14
CA LYS A 207 17.25 -1.10 -12.48
C LYS A 207 18.70 -1.58 -12.64
N ASN A 208 19.47 -1.58 -11.55
CA ASN A 208 20.89 -1.94 -11.59
C ASN A 208 21.20 -3.38 -11.15
N ARG A 209 20.19 -4.19 -10.83
CA ARG A 209 20.40 -5.58 -10.36
C ARG A 209 21.16 -6.48 -11.34
N GLN A 210 21.10 -6.26 -12.63
CA GLN A 210 21.84 -7.04 -13.61
C GLN A 210 23.35 -6.71 -13.66
N GLY A 211 23.78 -5.60 -13.04
CA GLY A 211 25.18 -5.17 -13.00
C GLY A 211 25.87 -5.32 -11.64
N LEU A 212 25.12 -5.60 -10.59
CA LEU A 212 25.65 -5.66 -9.21
C LEU A 212 25.61 -7.10 -8.69
N LYS A 213 26.81 -7.71 -8.47
CA LYS A 213 26.92 -8.71 -7.40
C LYS A 213 26.37 -8.10 -6.12
N PRO A 214 25.68 -8.88 -5.24
CA PRO A 214 25.03 -8.33 -4.07
C PRO A 214 26.05 -7.65 -3.16
N CYS A 215 26.18 -6.36 -3.28
CA CYS A 215 26.84 -5.53 -2.29
C CYS A 215 25.77 -5.17 -1.25
N LEU A 216 25.92 -5.73 -0.06
CA LEU A 216 25.12 -5.47 1.12
C LEU A 216 25.18 -3.98 1.47
N LEU A 217 24.27 -3.18 0.96
CA LEU A 217 24.02 -1.84 1.47
C LEU A 217 22.87 -1.93 2.48
N PHE A 218 23.25 -2.11 3.74
CA PHE A 218 22.36 -1.96 4.88
C PHE A 218 21.85 -0.51 4.90
N LEU A 219 20.54 -0.32 4.72
CA LEU A 219 19.87 0.88 5.18
C LEU A 219 19.71 0.73 6.69
N SER A 220 20.54 1.45 7.45
CA SER A 220 20.30 1.73 8.85
C SER A 220 19.06 2.64 8.94
N ILE A 221 18.01 2.16 9.55
CA ILE A 221 16.91 2.93 10.14
C ILE A 221 17.16 2.94 11.64
#